data_d5ea01c89543b692f8bea656e50dd372
#
_entry.id   d5ea01c89543b692f8bea656e50dd372
#
_cell.length_a   1.000
_cell.length_b   1.000
_cell.length_c   1.000
_cell.angle_alpha   90.00
_cell.angle_beta   90.00
_cell.angle_gamma   90.00
#
_symmetry.space_group_name_H-M   'P 1'
#
loop_
_entity.id
_entity.type
_entity.pdbx_description
1 polymer ?
#
loop_
_entity_poly.entity_id
_entity_poly.type
_entity_poly.pdbx_seq_one_letter_code
_entity_poly.pdbx_strand_id
1 'polypeptide(L)'
;MRRREFITLAGGAATWPLVARAQIQPKMLRVGFVGVQLRESPVYGNFLKRMAELGYQEGRNFAFEYIQTPDIEGYEKNYRELAARKVDVFLAVGNERALRAALLAAEGKPIAFLAVDFDPLARGYVASLSRPGGNVTGIFVRQLELAAKRVRSLARRSRRRLSMASHLTRFRPNNSMRQPRRPASRAWSRGWSR
;
A
#
# COMPACT_ATOMS: atom_id res chain seq x y z
N MET A 1 35.98 -14.86 -59.72
CA MET A 1 35.39 -14.83 -58.37
C MET A 1 34.83 -16.21 -58.07
N ARG A 2 35.36 -16.90 -57.05
CA ARG A 2 34.96 -18.28 -56.74
C ARG A 2 33.70 -18.25 -55.86
N ARG A 3 32.69 -19.07 -56.16
CA ARG A 3 31.39 -19.16 -55.45
C ARG A 3 31.51 -19.28 -53.94
N ARG A 4 32.66 -19.74 -53.43
CA ARG A 4 32.91 -19.89 -51.97
C ARG A 4 33.16 -18.56 -51.24
N GLU A 5 33.70 -17.54 -51.92
CA GLU A 5 33.96 -16.22 -51.29
C GLU A 5 32.69 -15.38 -51.16
N PHE A 6 31.69 -15.63 -52.02
CA PHE A 6 30.40 -14.94 -51.92
C PHE A 6 29.56 -15.39 -50.73
N ILE A 7 29.66 -16.69 -50.35
CA ILE A 7 28.91 -17.24 -49.22
C ILE A 7 29.45 -16.76 -47.88
N THR A 8 30.77 -16.56 -47.75
CA THR A 8 31.38 -16.02 -46.53
C THR A 8 31.08 -14.54 -46.32
N LEU A 9 30.95 -13.75 -47.37
CA LEU A 9 30.53 -12.36 -47.25
C LEU A 9 29.03 -12.19 -46.93
N ALA A 10 28.17 -13.06 -47.48
CA ALA A 10 26.73 -13.01 -47.19
C ALA A 10 26.40 -13.54 -45.75
N GLY A 11 27.16 -14.50 -45.23
CA GLY A 11 26.98 -15.02 -43.85
C GLY A 11 27.38 -14.02 -42.76
N GLY A 12 28.36 -13.15 -43.01
CA GLY A 12 28.80 -12.11 -42.08
C GLY A 12 27.82 -10.91 -41.95
N ALA A 13 27.10 -10.61 -42.99
CA ALA A 13 26.14 -9.50 -43.01
C ALA A 13 24.81 -9.81 -42.31
N ALA A 14 24.44 -11.10 -42.20
CA ALA A 14 23.17 -11.53 -41.57
C ALA A 14 23.21 -11.53 -40.02
N THR A 15 24.40 -11.55 -39.40
CA THR A 15 24.56 -11.57 -37.94
C THR A 15 24.67 -10.17 -37.32
N TRP A 16 24.93 -9.12 -38.14
CA TRP A 16 25.10 -7.74 -37.68
C TRP A 16 23.87 -7.13 -36.98
N PRO A 17 22.62 -7.31 -37.47
CA PRO A 17 21.46 -6.71 -36.83
C PRO A 17 21.10 -7.35 -35.48
N LEU A 18 21.57 -8.58 -35.19
CA LEU A 18 21.32 -9.24 -33.89
C LEU A 18 22.23 -8.72 -32.78
N VAL A 19 23.47 -8.37 -33.12
CA VAL A 19 24.43 -7.79 -32.15
C VAL A 19 24.05 -6.34 -31.82
N ALA A 20 23.51 -5.56 -32.77
CA ALA A 20 23.07 -4.18 -32.51
C ALA A 20 21.86 -4.09 -31.59
N ARG A 21 21.00 -5.09 -31.53
CA ARG A 21 19.89 -5.17 -30.57
C ARG A 21 20.33 -5.48 -29.14
N ALA A 22 21.48 -6.10 -28.94
CA ALA A 22 22.01 -6.46 -27.62
C ALA A 22 22.61 -5.26 -26.85
N GLN A 23 22.79 -4.10 -27.48
CA GLN A 23 23.40 -2.91 -26.89
C GLN A 23 22.43 -1.80 -26.52
N ILE A 24 21.12 -2.00 -26.69
CA ILE A 24 20.13 -1.07 -26.10
C ILE A 24 20.16 -1.31 -24.59
N GLN A 25 20.99 -0.59 -23.87
CA GLN A 25 20.91 -0.55 -22.42
C GLN A 25 19.49 -0.09 -22.07
N PRO A 26 18.73 -0.85 -21.28
CA PRO A 26 17.40 -0.44 -20.90
C PRO A 26 17.52 0.93 -20.22
N LYS A 27 16.82 1.93 -20.78
CA LYS A 27 16.78 3.28 -20.20
C LYS A 27 16.37 3.13 -18.74
N MET A 28 17.16 3.69 -17.83
CA MET A 28 16.86 3.70 -16.39
C MET A 28 15.55 4.45 -16.16
N LEU A 29 14.53 3.77 -15.65
CA LEU A 29 13.27 4.39 -15.28
C LEU A 29 13.47 5.19 -13.99
N ARG A 30 13.22 6.48 -14.02
CA ARG A 30 13.34 7.39 -12.87
C ARG A 30 11.96 7.75 -12.36
N VAL A 31 11.61 7.30 -11.16
CA VAL A 31 10.33 7.59 -10.50
C VAL A 31 10.55 8.59 -9.38
N GLY A 32 9.93 9.76 -9.50
CA GLY A 32 10.04 10.85 -8.52
C GLY A 32 8.90 10.80 -7.50
N PHE A 33 9.23 10.88 -6.23
CA PHE A 33 8.27 10.88 -5.14
C PHE A 33 8.65 11.85 -4.03
N VAL A 34 7.67 12.60 -3.53
CA VAL A 34 7.81 13.45 -2.34
C VAL A 34 6.95 12.88 -1.22
N GLY A 35 7.54 12.65 -0.05
CA GLY A 35 6.83 12.09 1.08
C GLY A 35 7.29 12.64 2.43
N VAL A 36 6.44 12.53 3.44
CA VAL A 36 6.73 13.00 4.82
C VAL A 36 7.47 11.96 5.66
N GLN A 37 7.35 10.68 5.32
CA GLN A 37 7.98 9.60 6.08
C GLN A 37 9.44 9.43 5.66
N LEU A 38 10.21 8.72 6.47
CA LEU A 38 11.57 8.32 6.08
C LEU A 38 11.54 7.37 4.88
N ARG A 39 12.54 7.47 4.01
CA ARG A 39 12.66 6.61 2.82
C ARG A 39 12.71 5.11 3.18
N GLU A 40 13.27 4.79 4.34
CA GLU A 40 13.41 3.44 4.87
C GLU A 40 12.12 2.90 5.50
N SER A 41 11.03 3.66 5.48
CA SER A 41 9.75 3.23 6.05
C SER A 41 9.22 1.96 5.36
N PRO A 42 8.53 1.06 6.08
CA PRO A 42 8.00 -0.17 5.51
C PRO A 42 7.09 0.04 4.28
N VAL A 43 6.43 1.20 4.19
CA VAL A 43 5.56 1.55 3.06
C VAL A 43 6.37 1.61 1.77
N TYR A 44 7.50 2.32 1.77
CA TYR A 44 8.36 2.45 0.60
C TYR A 44 9.17 1.20 0.34
N GLY A 45 9.58 0.50 1.40
CA GLY A 45 10.22 -0.81 1.29
C GLY A 45 9.35 -1.82 0.55
N ASN A 46 8.06 -1.88 0.85
CA ASN A 46 7.10 -2.74 0.13
C ASN A 46 6.93 -2.32 -1.34
N PHE A 47 6.92 -1.02 -1.62
CA PHE A 47 6.89 -0.51 -2.99
C PHE A 47 8.13 -0.96 -3.77
N LEU A 48 9.32 -0.73 -3.23
CA LEU A 48 10.59 -1.11 -3.87
C LEU A 48 10.71 -2.62 -4.06
N LYS A 49 10.27 -3.41 -3.08
CA LYS A 49 10.19 -4.87 -3.20
C LYS A 49 9.28 -5.28 -4.36
N ARG A 50 8.10 -4.66 -4.47
CA ARG A 50 7.18 -4.98 -5.56
C ARG A 50 7.74 -4.57 -6.93
N MET A 51 8.44 -3.45 -7.01
CA MET A 51 9.14 -3.04 -8.23
C MET A 51 10.21 -4.06 -8.62
N ALA A 52 10.98 -4.57 -7.66
CA ALA A 52 11.99 -5.60 -7.91
C ALA A 52 11.35 -6.93 -8.42
N GLU A 53 10.21 -7.36 -7.87
CA GLU A 53 9.45 -8.51 -8.34
C GLU A 53 8.96 -8.34 -9.79
N LEU A 54 8.70 -7.10 -10.22
CA LEU A 54 8.34 -6.75 -11.61
C LEU A 54 9.55 -6.57 -12.53
N GLY A 55 10.77 -6.82 -12.02
CA GLY A 55 12.01 -6.72 -12.80
C GLY A 55 12.69 -5.35 -12.75
N TYR A 56 12.16 -4.39 -11.98
CA TYR A 56 12.76 -3.07 -11.78
C TYR A 56 13.68 -3.09 -10.56
N GLN A 57 14.98 -3.13 -10.79
CA GLN A 57 16.00 -3.16 -9.75
C GLN A 57 16.65 -1.80 -9.58
N GLU A 58 16.58 -1.25 -8.36
CA GLU A 58 17.17 0.04 -8.04
C GLU A 58 18.69 0.02 -8.27
N GLY A 59 19.22 1.06 -8.91
CA GLY A 59 20.61 1.18 -9.33
C GLY A 59 20.98 0.43 -10.62
N ARG A 60 20.10 -0.40 -11.17
CA ARG A 60 20.34 -1.14 -12.42
C ARG A 60 19.51 -0.61 -13.60
N ASN A 61 18.20 -0.64 -13.49
CA ASN A 61 17.27 -0.19 -14.52
C ASN A 61 16.13 0.69 -13.95
N PHE A 62 16.20 0.99 -12.65
CA PHE A 62 15.24 1.77 -11.91
C PHE A 62 15.94 2.69 -10.92
N ALA A 63 15.46 3.92 -10.79
CA ALA A 63 15.89 4.88 -9.76
C ALA A 63 14.67 5.44 -9.03
N PHE A 64 14.64 5.34 -7.72
CA PHE A 64 13.63 5.93 -6.87
C PHE A 64 14.12 7.26 -6.32
N GLU A 65 13.77 8.35 -7.01
CA GLU A 65 14.13 9.72 -6.66
C GLU A 65 13.20 10.22 -5.54
N TYR A 66 13.59 9.97 -4.31
CA TYR A 66 12.82 10.33 -3.14
C TYR A 66 13.30 11.64 -2.53
N ILE A 67 12.36 12.56 -2.25
CA ILE A 67 12.61 13.76 -1.44
C ILE A 67 11.70 13.71 -0.21
N GLN A 68 12.32 13.71 0.97
CA GLN A 68 11.58 13.85 2.21
C GLN A 68 11.22 15.32 2.44
N THR A 69 9.96 15.57 2.81
CA THR A 69 9.51 16.89 3.25
C THR A 69 8.96 16.80 4.68
N PRO A 70 9.29 17.74 5.57
CA PRO A 70 8.77 17.72 6.95
C PRO A 70 7.28 18.05 7.01
N ASP A 71 6.78 18.78 6.03
CA ASP A 71 5.41 19.28 5.98
C ASP A 71 4.80 19.24 4.57
N ILE A 72 3.52 19.58 4.52
CA ILE A 72 2.72 19.57 3.27
C ILE A 72 3.08 20.79 2.39
N GLU A 73 3.64 21.85 2.95
CA GLU A 73 3.93 23.09 2.24
C GLU A 73 5.15 22.94 1.32
N GLY A 74 6.04 22.04 1.66
CA GLY A 74 7.21 21.69 0.87
C GLY A 74 6.92 20.96 -0.46
N TYR A 75 5.70 20.44 -0.68
CA TYR A 75 5.41 19.61 -1.85
C TYR A 75 5.70 20.31 -3.19
N GLU A 76 5.23 21.53 -3.38
CA GLU A 76 5.41 22.22 -4.67
C GLU A 76 6.89 22.45 -5.01
N LYS A 77 7.69 22.91 -4.04
CA LYS A 77 9.13 23.10 -4.21
C LYS A 77 9.81 21.78 -4.57
N ASN A 78 9.50 20.73 -3.83
CA ASN A 78 10.17 19.44 -3.96
C ASN A 78 9.76 18.70 -5.24
N TYR A 79 8.51 18.83 -5.72
CA TYR A 79 8.12 18.29 -7.03
C TYR A 79 8.77 19.06 -8.19
N ARG A 80 8.96 20.37 -8.09
CA ARG A 80 9.76 21.13 -9.09
C ARG A 80 11.22 20.67 -9.09
N GLU A 81 11.79 20.38 -7.93
CA GLU A 81 13.14 19.82 -7.83
C GLU A 81 13.22 18.45 -8.52
N LEU A 82 12.26 17.55 -8.32
CA LEU A 82 12.18 16.28 -9.03
C LEU A 82 12.05 16.46 -10.54
N ALA A 83 11.28 17.46 -10.99
CA ALA A 83 11.20 17.80 -12.40
C ALA A 83 12.56 18.20 -12.98
N ALA A 84 13.33 19.02 -12.24
CA ALA A 84 14.69 19.41 -12.61
C ALA A 84 15.67 18.22 -12.65
N ARG A 85 15.44 17.18 -11.82
CA ARG A 85 16.18 15.91 -11.84
C ARG A 85 15.79 15.00 -13.01
N LYS A 86 14.89 15.46 -13.90
CA LYS A 86 14.45 14.77 -15.13
C LYS A 86 13.86 13.39 -14.86
N VAL A 87 13.00 13.25 -13.84
CA VAL A 87 12.25 12.03 -13.60
C VAL A 87 11.33 11.71 -14.79
N ASP A 88 11.10 10.43 -15.03
CA ASP A 88 10.24 9.96 -16.14
C ASP A 88 8.76 9.88 -15.69
N VAL A 89 8.51 9.57 -14.42
CA VAL A 89 7.18 9.40 -13.82
C VAL A 89 7.15 10.06 -12.44
N PHE A 90 6.08 10.77 -12.15
CA PHE A 90 5.81 11.27 -10.79
C PHE A 90 4.89 10.32 -10.04
N LEU A 91 5.18 10.09 -8.78
CA LEU A 91 4.31 9.35 -7.86
C LEU A 91 3.75 10.32 -6.83
N ALA A 92 2.42 10.46 -6.75
CA ALA A 92 1.73 11.34 -5.81
C ALA A 92 0.84 10.52 -4.88
N VAL A 93 1.23 10.41 -3.59
CA VAL A 93 0.54 9.54 -2.63
C VAL A 93 0.04 10.35 -1.45
N GLY A 94 -1.21 10.12 -1.08
CA GLY A 94 -1.81 10.65 0.12
C GLY A 94 -2.81 11.76 -0.16
N ASN A 95 -2.51 12.98 0.28
CA ASN A 95 -3.42 14.11 0.23
C ASN A 95 -3.50 14.81 -1.14
N GLU A 96 -4.52 15.63 -1.33
CA GLU A 96 -4.77 16.37 -2.57
C GLU A 96 -3.62 17.31 -2.94
N ARG A 97 -2.93 17.90 -1.96
CA ARG A 97 -1.82 18.84 -2.22
C ARG A 97 -0.65 18.15 -2.92
N ALA A 98 -0.36 16.90 -2.59
CA ALA A 98 0.68 16.12 -3.27
C ALA A 98 0.35 15.96 -4.76
N LEU A 99 -0.90 15.60 -5.09
CA LEU A 99 -1.33 15.45 -6.49
C LEU A 99 -1.29 16.79 -7.24
N ARG A 100 -1.78 17.87 -6.63
CA ARG A 100 -1.72 19.22 -7.23
C ARG A 100 -0.29 19.66 -7.51
N ALA A 101 0.61 19.47 -6.55
CA ALA A 101 2.02 19.82 -6.71
C ALA A 101 2.69 19.02 -7.82
N ALA A 102 2.40 17.71 -7.90
CA ALA A 102 2.87 16.86 -9.00
C ALA A 102 2.34 17.32 -10.36
N LEU A 103 1.05 17.67 -10.47
CA LEU A 103 0.43 18.19 -11.70
C LEU A 103 1.11 19.47 -12.18
N LEU A 104 1.39 20.40 -11.29
CA LEU A 104 2.07 21.66 -11.61
C LEU A 104 3.51 21.45 -12.11
N ALA A 105 4.20 20.42 -11.60
CA ALA A 105 5.59 20.14 -11.90
C ALA A 105 5.79 19.18 -13.09
N ALA A 106 4.78 18.39 -13.45
CA ALA A 106 4.93 17.28 -14.37
C ALA A 106 5.13 17.67 -15.84
N GLU A 107 4.67 18.85 -16.26
CA GLU A 107 4.79 19.32 -17.66
C GLU A 107 4.36 18.25 -18.69
N GLY A 108 3.26 17.56 -18.43
CA GLY A 108 2.72 16.49 -19.27
C GLY A 108 3.34 15.09 -19.04
N LYS A 109 4.34 14.94 -18.18
CA LYS A 109 4.88 13.61 -17.81
C LYS A 109 3.86 12.78 -17.05
N PRO A 110 3.91 11.45 -17.11
CA PRO A 110 3.00 10.58 -16.40
C PRO A 110 3.02 10.79 -14.88
N ILE A 111 1.83 10.79 -14.28
CA ILE A 111 1.63 10.84 -12.83
C ILE A 111 0.84 9.61 -12.40
N ALA A 112 1.43 8.78 -11.55
CA ALA A 112 0.71 7.74 -10.83
C ALA A 112 0.30 8.26 -9.45
N PHE A 113 -0.98 8.14 -9.08
CA PHE A 113 -1.44 8.65 -7.80
C PHE A 113 -2.15 7.61 -6.94
N LEU A 114 -2.05 7.80 -5.62
CA LEU A 114 -2.88 7.18 -4.61
C LEU A 114 -3.60 8.28 -3.83
N ALA A 115 -4.86 8.54 -4.19
CA ALA A 115 -5.70 9.51 -3.49
C ALA A 115 -6.24 8.93 -2.18
N VAL A 116 -6.05 9.65 -1.08
CA VAL A 116 -6.56 9.28 0.24
C VAL A 116 -7.50 10.37 0.73
N ASP A 117 -8.77 9.99 0.96
CA ASP A 117 -9.84 10.83 1.49
C ASP A 117 -10.21 12.08 0.68
N PHE A 118 -9.84 12.15 -0.59
CA PHE A 118 -10.39 13.11 -1.54
C PHE A 118 -10.82 12.38 -2.82
N ASP A 119 -11.86 12.88 -3.49
CA ASP A 119 -12.40 12.28 -4.69
C ASP A 119 -11.75 12.94 -5.93
N PRO A 120 -10.87 12.24 -6.66
CA PRO A 120 -10.18 12.80 -7.81
C PRO A 120 -11.12 13.09 -8.99
N LEU A 121 -12.26 12.39 -9.08
CA LEU A 121 -13.28 12.64 -10.10
C LEU A 121 -14.06 13.91 -9.79
N ALA A 122 -14.56 14.04 -8.56
CA ALA A 122 -15.30 15.24 -8.14
C ALA A 122 -14.42 16.52 -8.18
N ARG A 123 -13.11 16.38 -8.05
CA ARG A 123 -12.13 17.48 -8.17
C ARG A 123 -11.69 17.75 -9.61
N GLY A 124 -12.14 16.96 -10.58
CA GLY A 124 -11.78 17.13 -11.99
C GLY A 124 -10.34 16.73 -12.37
N TYR A 125 -9.62 16.00 -11.51
CA TYR A 125 -8.28 15.52 -11.84
C TYR A 125 -8.28 14.39 -12.85
N VAL A 126 -9.35 13.61 -12.91
CA VAL A 126 -9.55 12.52 -13.85
C VAL A 126 -10.97 12.59 -14.45
N ALA A 127 -11.10 12.21 -15.71
CA ALA A 127 -12.39 12.21 -16.40
C ALA A 127 -13.30 11.06 -15.93
N SER A 128 -12.72 9.90 -15.63
CA SER A 128 -13.39 8.76 -15.01
C SER A 128 -12.38 7.84 -14.32
N LEU A 129 -12.85 6.93 -13.45
CA LEU A 129 -11.97 5.97 -12.77
C LEU A 129 -11.45 4.88 -13.71
N SER A 130 -12.21 4.51 -14.75
CA SER A 130 -11.81 3.50 -15.73
C SER A 130 -11.00 4.06 -16.88
N ARG A 131 -11.19 5.33 -17.19
CA ARG A 131 -10.46 6.06 -18.25
C ARG A 131 -10.11 7.44 -17.72
N PRO A 132 -9.02 7.57 -16.96
CA PRO A 132 -8.66 8.83 -16.29
C PRO A 132 -8.51 10.01 -17.24
N GLY A 133 -8.04 9.76 -18.46
CA GLY A 133 -7.70 10.79 -19.43
C GLY A 133 -6.40 11.50 -19.07
N GLY A 134 -5.78 12.15 -20.06
CA GLY A 134 -4.53 12.89 -19.83
C GLY A 134 -3.36 12.01 -19.37
N ASN A 135 -2.46 12.63 -18.60
CA ASN A 135 -1.23 12.00 -18.10
C ASN A 135 -1.34 11.46 -16.67
N VAL A 136 -2.54 11.40 -16.09
CA VAL A 136 -2.77 11.03 -14.69
C VAL A 136 -3.48 9.69 -14.59
N THR A 137 -2.97 8.77 -13.77
CA THR A 137 -3.61 7.48 -13.47
C THR A 137 -3.40 7.10 -12.01
N GLY A 138 -4.28 6.32 -11.42
CA GLY A 138 -4.08 5.92 -10.03
C GLY A 138 -5.28 5.25 -9.39
N ILE A 139 -5.22 5.17 -8.08
CA ILE A 139 -6.24 4.57 -7.23
C ILE A 139 -6.74 5.57 -6.18
N PHE A 140 -7.95 5.34 -5.72
CA PHE A 140 -8.64 6.19 -4.77
C PHE A 140 -9.11 5.36 -3.56
N VAL A 141 -8.79 5.82 -2.35
CA VAL A 141 -9.11 5.14 -1.10
C VAL A 141 -9.91 6.06 -0.18
N ARG A 142 -11.14 5.67 0.14
CA ARG A 142 -12.01 6.36 1.11
C ARG A 142 -11.80 5.80 2.52
N GLN A 143 -10.73 6.18 3.18
CA GLN A 143 -10.40 5.66 4.51
C GLN A 143 -11.45 5.99 5.56
N LEU A 144 -11.98 7.22 5.57
CA LEU A 144 -13.00 7.66 6.53
C LEU A 144 -14.28 6.84 6.42
N GLU A 145 -14.78 6.56 5.21
CA GLU A 145 -15.94 5.69 5.02
C GLU A 145 -15.67 4.24 5.48
N LEU A 146 -14.48 3.73 5.16
CA LEU A 146 -14.08 2.39 5.57
C LEU A 146 -13.95 2.29 7.10
N ALA A 147 -13.38 3.30 7.75
CA ALA A 147 -13.30 3.38 9.20
C ALA A 147 -14.69 3.38 9.85
N ALA A 148 -15.62 4.21 9.37
CA ALA A 148 -16.98 4.25 9.85
C ALA A 148 -17.71 2.90 9.69
N LYS A 149 -17.55 2.24 8.53
CA LYS A 149 -18.09 0.89 8.29
C LYS A 149 -17.49 -0.16 9.23
N ARG A 150 -16.18 -0.11 9.48
CA ARG A 150 -15.47 -1.02 10.41
C ARG A 150 -15.98 -0.85 11.84
N VAL A 151 -16.07 0.39 12.32
CA VAL A 151 -16.60 0.70 13.67
C VAL A 151 -18.02 0.19 13.82
N ARG A 152 -18.91 0.47 12.85
CA ARG A 152 -20.30 -0.03 12.85
C ARG A 152 -20.35 -1.57 12.88
N SER A 153 -19.51 -2.25 12.13
CA SER A 153 -19.46 -3.71 12.09
C SER A 153 -18.99 -4.30 13.43
N LEU A 154 -18.00 -3.69 14.08
CA LEU A 154 -17.51 -4.06 15.40
C LEU A 154 -18.58 -3.84 16.46
N ALA A 155 -19.27 -2.70 16.46
CA ALA A 155 -20.36 -2.41 17.38
C ALA A 155 -21.51 -3.42 17.26
N ARG A 156 -21.88 -3.83 16.03
CA ARG A 156 -22.89 -4.88 15.81
C ARG A 156 -22.42 -6.25 16.36
N ARG A 157 -21.17 -6.62 16.14
CA ARG A 157 -20.60 -7.87 16.68
C ARG A 157 -20.58 -7.88 18.21
N SER A 158 -20.18 -6.78 18.84
CA SER A 158 -20.19 -6.64 20.30
C SER A 158 -21.59 -6.75 20.88
N ARG A 159 -22.58 -6.09 20.29
CA ARG A 159 -24.00 -6.21 20.72
C ARG A 159 -24.51 -7.65 20.61
N ARG A 160 -24.21 -8.36 19.52
CA ARG A 160 -24.59 -9.77 19.37
C ARG A 160 -23.95 -10.65 20.44
N ARG A 161 -22.67 -10.46 20.76
CA ARG A 161 -21.98 -11.21 21.82
C ARG A 161 -22.60 -10.95 23.20
N LEU A 162 -22.91 -9.70 23.52
CA LEU A 162 -23.57 -9.33 24.78
C LEU A 162 -24.98 -9.90 24.86
N SER A 163 -25.75 -9.88 23.78
CA SER A 163 -27.07 -10.50 23.71
C SER A 163 -27.00 -12.02 23.92
N MET A 164 -26.05 -12.71 23.27
CA MET A 164 -25.85 -14.15 23.50
C MET A 164 -25.43 -14.44 24.93
N ALA A 165 -24.53 -13.65 25.51
CA ALA A 165 -24.13 -13.83 26.93
C ALA A 165 -25.29 -13.62 27.89
N SER A 166 -26.17 -12.64 27.66
CA SER A 166 -27.36 -12.41 28.47
C SER A 166 -28.42 -13.52 28.34
N HIS A 167 -28.50 -14.18 27.19
CA HIS A 167 -29.35 -15.37 27.03
C HIS A 167 -28.77 -16.59 27.75
N LEU A 168 -27.47 -16.77 27.76
CA LEU A 168 -26.82 -17.88 28.48
C LEU A 168 -26.88 -17.70 30.01
N THR A 169 -26.80 -16.46 30.52
CA THR A 169 -26.96 -16.16 31.93
C THR A 169 -28.41 -16.28 32.45
N ARG A 170 -29.41 -16.16 31.56
CA ARG A 170 -30.83 -16.42 31.90
C ARG A 170 -31.15 -17.90 32.00
N PHE A 171 -30.33 -18.79 31.45
CA PHE A 171 -30.47 -20.24 31.68
C PHE A 171 -29.81 -20.59 33.01
N ARG A 172 -30.46 -20.19 34.10
CA ARG A 172 -30.16 -20.68 35.44
C ARG A 172 -30.69 -22.13 35.49
N PRO A 173 -29.85 -23.17 35.58
CA PRO A 173 -30.38 -24.49 35.81
C PRO A 173 -31.16 -24.46 37.11
N ASN A 174 -32.41 -24.89 37.04
CA ASN A 174 -33.26 -25.05 38.19
C ASN A 174 -32.62 -26.12 39.09
N ASN A 175 -31.84 -25.65 40.06
CA ASN A 175 -31.11 -26.52 40.99
C ASN A 175 -32.07 -26.96 42.12
N SER A 176 -33.21 -27.59 41.73
CA SER A 176 -34.10 -28.31 42.64
C SER A 176 -33.60 -29.73 42.92
N MET A 177 -32.31 -30.01 42.79
CA MET A 177 -31.74 -31.29 43.26
C MET A 177 -31.10 -31.11 44.62
N ARG A 178 -31.90 -31.49 45.61
CA ARG A 178 -31.54 -32.11 46.91
C ARG A 178 -30.27 -31.53 47.56
N GLN A 179 -30.51 -30.67 48.54
CA GLN A 179 -29.55 -30.49 49.64
C GLN A 179 -29.30 -31.85 50.33
N PRO A 180 -28.07 -32.32 50.44
CA PRO A 180 -27.77 -33.44 51.28
C PRO A 180 -28.04 -33.01 52.76
N ARG A 181 -28.87 -33.77 53.45
CA ARG A 181 -29.14 -33.59 54.89
C ARG A 181 -27.80 -33.57 55.61
N ARG A 182 -27.52 -32.50 56.35
CA ARG A 182 -26.41 -32.43 57.32
C ARG A 182 -26.59 -33.53 58.39
N PRO A 183 -25.57 -34.37 58.61
CA PRO A 183 -25.60 -35.25 59.76
C PRO A 183 -25.50 -34.41 61.03
N ALA A 184 -26.31 -34.79 62.07
CA ALA A 184 -26.34 -34.16 63.35
C ALA A 184 -24.96 -34.22 64.05
N SER A 185 -24.47 -33.05 64.45
CA SER A 185 -23.24 -32.91 65.20
C SER A 185 -23.40 -33.54 66.57
N ARG A 186 -22.77 -34.67 66.77
CA ARG A 186 -22.55 -35.20 68.15
C ARG A 186 -21.54 -34.30 68.85
N ALA A 187 -21.97 -33.70 69.94
CA ALA A 187 -21.14 -33.03 70.92
C ALA A 187 -20.10 -34.01 71.52
N TRP A 188 -18.84 -33.63 71.39
CA TRP A 188 -17.75 -34.18 72.20
C TRP A 188 -17.19 -33.03 73.03
N SER A 189 -17.70 -32.99 74.27
CA SER A 189 -17.09 -32.36 75.45
C SER A 189 -16.03 -33.28 76.01
N ARG A 190 -14.83 -32.85 76.11
CA ARG A 190 -13.72 -33.18 77.04
C ARG A 190 -12.53 -32.37 76.53
N GLY A 191 -12.01 -31.37 77.14
CA GLY A 191 -11.44 -31.37 78.52
C GLY A 191 -9.95 -31.75 78.37
N TRP A 192 -9.06 -30.75 78.32
CA TRP A 192 -7.70 -30.90 78.88
C TRP A 192 -7.15 -29.50 79.20
N SER A 193 -6.96 -29.33 80.54
CA SER A 193 -6.17 -28.30 81.18
C SER A 193 -4.69 -28.70 81.17
N ARG A 194 -3.81 -27.81 80.76
CA ARG A 194 -2.61 -27.28 81.40
C ARG A 194 -1.87 -26.32 80.50
#